data_e314b5edb7f7cc241e3541122a449de3
#
_entry.id   e314b5edb7f7cc241e3541122a449de3
#
_cell.length_a   1.000
_cell.length_b   1.000
_cell.length_c   1.000
_cell.angle_alpha   90.00
_cell.angle_beta   90.00
_cell.angle_gamma   90.00
#
_symmetry.space_group_name_H-M   'P 1'
#
loop_
_entity.id
_entity.type
_entity.pdbx_description
1 polymer ?
#
loop_
_entity_poly.entity_id
_entity_poly.type
_entity_poly.pdbx_seq_one_letter_code
_entity_poly.pdbx_strand_id
1 'polypeptide(L)' 'MKSFVCSVCGYVHVGDEAPEFCPQCKAPKARFQEKKEVEGIK' A
#
# COMPACT_ATOMS: atom_id res chain seq x y z
N MET A 1 6.27 7.45 -7.74
CA MET A 1 6.22 6.65 -6.54
C MET A 1 4.87 6.02 -6.38
N LYS A 2 4.83 4.91 -5.69
CA LYS A 2 3.60 4.19 -5.51
C LYS A 2 3.25 4.11 -4.05
N SER A 3 2.00 3.95 -3.77
CA SER A 3 1.60 3.76 -2.38
C SER A 3 0.71 2.53 -2.33
N PHE A 4 0.81 1.84 -1.22
CA PHE A 4 0.05 0.62 -1.03
C PHE A 4 -0.74 0.75 0.25
N VAL A 5 -2.00 0.40 0.20
CA VAL A 5 -2.86 0.53 1.36
C VAL A 5 -3.33 -0.84 1.79
N CYS A 6 -3.12 -1.14 3.05
CA CYS A 6 -3.57 -2.41 3.59
C CYS A 6 -5.06 -2.34 3.80
N SER A 7 -5.79 -3.29 3.25
CA SER A 7 -7.23 -3.27 3.38
C SER A 7 -7.70 -3.86 4.70
N VAL A 8 -6.78 -4.28 5.53
CA VAL A 8 -7.15 -4.85 6.82
C VAL A 8 -7.11 -3.83 7.92
N CYS A 9 -6.00 -3.10 8.02
CA CYS A 9 -5.87 -2.11 9.07
C CYS A 9 -5.73 -0.70 8.55
N GLY A 10 -5.61 -0.53 7.25
CA GLY A 10 -5.50 0.80 6.70
C GLY A 10 -4.11 1.36 6.68
N TYR A 11 -3.13 0.50 6.86
CA TYR A 11 -1.74 0.94 6.86
C TYR A 11 -1.36 1.39 5.45
N VAL A 12 -0.64 2.49 5.36
CA VAL A 12 -0.21 3.02 4.08
C VAL A 12 1.30 2.87 3.96
N HIS A 13 1.72 2.24 2.89
CA HIS A 13 3.14 2.04 2.64
C HIS A 13 3.51 2.75 1.35
N VAL A 14 4.49 3.62 1.42
CA VAL A 14 4.93 4.36 0.23
C VAL A 14 6.24 3.78 -0.23
N GLY A 15 6.30 3.38 -1.48
CA GLY A 15 7.51 2.79 -2.02
C GLY A 15 7.23 2.15 -3.35
N ASP A 16 8.25 1.53 -3.92
CA ASP A 16 8.10 0.91 -5.22
C ASP A 16 7.34 -0.38 -5.16
N GLU A 17 7.32 -1.03 -4.03
CA GLU A 17 6.59 -2.27 -3.92
C GLU A 17 6.10 -2.46 -2.52
N ALA A 18 5.06 -3.25 -2.39
CA ALA A 18 4.47 -3.49 -1.08
C ALA A 18 5.37 -4.42 -0.27
N PRO A 19 5.27 -4.35 1.05
CA PRO A 19 6.05 -5.26 1.90
C PRO A 19 5.45 -6.65 1.83
N GLU A 20 6.20 -7.63 2.29
CA GLU A 20 5.72 -8.99 2.26
C GLU A 20 4.47 -9.15 3.10
N PHE A 21 4.40 -8.40 4.18
CA PHE A 21 3.21 -8.43 5.01
C PHE A 21 3.14 -7.10 5.73
N CYS A 22 1.94 -6.80 6.20
CA CYS A 22 1.73 -5.55 6.89
C CYS A 22 2.40 -5.58 8.26
N PRO A 23 3.28 -4.63 8.55
CA PRO A 23 3.96 -4.62 9.84
C PRO A 23 3.03 -4.26 10.97
N GLN A 24 1.84 -3.80 10.67
CA GLN A 24 0.92 -3.41 11.70
C GLN A 24 -0.08 -4.51 12.05
N CYS A 25 -0.68 -5.12 11.07
CA CYS A 25 -1.66 -6.15 11.32
C CYS A 25 -1.21 -7.50 10.77
N LYS A 26 -0.05 -7.52 10.14
CA LYS A 26 0.53 -8.75 9.59
C LYS A 26 -0.32 -9.38 8.52
N ALA A 27 -1.06 -8.56 7.82
CA ALA A 27 -1.84 -9.07 6.71
C ALA A 27 -0.90 -9.38 5.56
N PRO A 28 -1.23 -10.35 4.73
CA PRO A 28 -0.37 -10.72 3.63
C PRO A 28 -0.31 -9.63 2.58
N LYS A 29 0.73 -9.70 1.77
CA LYS A 29 0.91 -8.72 0.72
C LYS A 29 -0.31 -8.64 -0.19
N ALA A 30 -1.02 -9.72 -0.34
CA ALA A 30 -2.18 -9.74 -1.20
C ALA A 30 -3.28 -8.81 -0.73
N ARG A 31 -3.23 -8.40 0.52
CA ARG A 31 -4.22 -7.48 1.04
C ARG A 31 -3.91 -6.03 0.77
N PHE A 32 -2.73 -5.77 0.25
CA PHE A 32 -2.36 -4.41 -0.07
C PHE A 32 -2.90 -4.02 -1.43
N GLN A 33 -3.40 -2.80 -1.52
CA GLN A 33 -3.90 -2.28 -2.78
C GLN A 33 -2.95 -1.22 -3.27
N GLU A 34 -2.50 -1.37 -4.49
CA GLU A 34 -1.58 -0.42 -5.06
C GLU A 34 -2.35 0.81 -5.51
N LYS A 35 -1.93 1.96 -5.07
CA LYS A 35 -2.52 3.20 -5.50
C LYS A 35 -1.47 4.04 -6.16
N LYS A 36 -1.68 4.38 -7.42
CA LYS A 36 -0.73 5.22 -8.08
C LYS A 36 -0.94 6.64 -7.67
N GLU A 37 0.14 7.28 -7.33
CA GLU A 37 0.06 8.65 -7.00
C GLU A 37 0.05 9.42 -8.25
N VAL A 38 -1.07 9.90 -8.66
CA VAL A 38 -1.14 10.67 -9.87
C VAL A 38 -1.34 12.08 -9.50
N GLU A 39 -0.38 12.91 -9.71
CA GLU A 39 -0.55 14.27 -9.37
C GLU A 39 -0.69 15.10 -10.56
N GLY A 40 -1.23 16.25 -10.49
CA GLY A 40 -1.37 17.11 -11.59
C GLY A 40 -2.41 16.68 -12.55
N ILE A 41 -3.33 15.96 -12.13
CA ILE A 41 -4.30 15.51 -13.03
C ILE A 41 -5.25 16.49 -13.41
N LYS A 42 -5.48 16.49 -13.91
CA LYS A 42 -6.45 17.15 -14.07
C LYS A 42 -6.93 17.07 -14.85
#